data_f07e92016db0ceae219546453388a98e
#
_entry.id   f07e92016db0ceae219546453388a98e
#
_cell.length_a   1.000
_cell.length_b   1.000
_cell.length_c   1.000
_cell.angle_alpha   90.00
_cell.angle_beta   90.00
_cell.angle_gamma   90.00
#
_symmetry.space_group_name_H-M   'P 1'
#
loop_
_entity.id
_entity.type
_entity.pdbx_description
1 polymer ?
#
loop_
_entity_poly.entity_id
_entity_poly.type
_entity_poly.pdbx_seq_one_letter_code
_entity_poly.pdbx_strand_id
1 'polypeptide(L)'
;MRAADETTLFRTALVLVLVYLILIKFPSYLTIIIFAIALILDAFDGYFAVWQISKHKVGIARYMKATVLNDKKAHEEIMEYKHKVSETARFGPRIDIAGDRVAEYSMWVVFTYLHIIPLIILLLIIVRHSFADAMMGAKGTSSKMKSPFTRAIYSSNTSRAAINALKFITFAYLILVYVNSYPILIGYVLVGALFTFIMLRGAAEIYESAKSQ
;
A
#
# COMPACT_ATOMS: atom_id res chain seq x y z
N MET A 1 -2.24 -19.57 11.62
CA MET A 1 -2.05 -18.37 10.77
C MET A 1 -0.59 -18.00 10.88
N ARG A 2 -0.03 -17.36 9.88
CA ARG A 2 1.35 -16.87 9.93
C ARG A 2 1.35 -15.46 10.52
N ALA A 3 2.47 -15.08 11.17
CA ALA A 3 2.59 -13.74 11.77
C ALA A 3 2.28 -12.62 10.76
N ALA A 4 2.68 -12.76 9.49
CA ALA A 4 2.35 -11.79 8.44
C ALA A 4 0.83 -11.67 8.18
N ASP A 5 0.10 -12.80 8.15
CA ASP A 5 -1.36 -12.78 7.95
C ASP A 5 -2.07 -12.11 9.14
N GLU A 6 -1.58 -12.34 10.36
CA GLU A 6 -2.09 -11.72 11.59
C GLU A 6 -1.84 -10.21 11.59
N THR A 7 -0.64 -9.78 11.15
CA THR A 7 -0.31 -8.35 11.01
C THR A 7 -1.23 -7.67 10.00
N THR A 8 -1.47 -8.28 8.83
CA THR A 8 -2.40 -7.73 7.83
C THR A 8 -3.82 -7.59 8.38
N LEU A 9 -4.33 -8.58 9.11
CA LEU A 9 -5.66 -8.52 9.72
C LEU A 9 -5.73 -7.44 10.82
N PHE A 10 -4.71 -7.36 11.67
CA PHE A 10 -4.61 -6.34 12.70
C PHE A 10 -4.57 -4.93 12.10
N ARG A 11 -3.75 -4.73 11.07
CA ARG A 11 -3.70 -3.47 10.31
C ARG A 11 -5.04 -3.10 9.71
N THR A 12 -5.74 -4.08 9.12
CA THR A 12 -7.07 -3.85 8.56
C THR A 12 -8.07 -3.40 9.63
N ALA A 13 -8.08 -4.06 10.79
CA ALA A 13 -8.90 -3.65 11.92
C ALA A 13 -8.53 -2.23 12.41
N LEU A 14 -7.23 -1.92 12.47
CA LEU A 14 -6.75 -0.60 12.88
C LEU A 14 -7.22 0.51 11.92
N VAL A 15 -7.27 0.23 10.61
CA VAL A 15 -7.80 1.18 9.63
C VAL A 15 -9.30 1.41 9.80
N LEU A 16 -10.07 0.39 10.15
CA LEU A 16 -11.51 0.56 10.45
C LEU A 16 -11.71 1.42 11.71
N VAL A 17 -10.88 1.21 12.74
CA VAL A 17 -10.85 2.09 13.93
C VAL A 17 -10.47 3.52 13.52
N LEU A 18 -9.49 3.69 12.65
CA LEU A 18 -9.10 5.01 12.13
C LEU A 18 -10.27 5.73 11.44
N VAL A 19 -11.04 5.03 10.60
CA VAL A 19 -12.25 5.60 9.98
C VAL A 19 -13.23 6.08 11.03
N TYR A 20 -13.49 5.29 12.06
CA TYR A 20 -14.35 5.68 13.18
C TYR A 20 -13.83 6.93 13.90
N LEU A 21 -12.53 7.00 14.20
CA LEU A 21 -11.90 8.16 14.84
C LEU A 21 -12.01 9.44 13.98
N ILE A 22 -11.89 9.31 12.65
CA ILE A 22 -12.12 10.44 11.75
C ILE A 22 -13.57 10.92 11.87
N LEU A 23 -14.54 10.01 11.78
CA LEU A 23 -15.97 10.37 11.81
C LEU A 23 -16.39 11.09 13.09
N ILE A 24 -15.85 10.70 14.25
CA ILE A 24 -16.13 11.36 15.53
C ILE A 24 -15.26 12.62 15.78
N LYS A 25 -14.45 13.04 14.79
CA LYS A 25 -13.52 14.17 14.90
C LYS A 25 -12.55 14.05 16.09
N PHE A 26 -12.04 12.83 16.31
CA PHE A 26 -11.02 12.61 17.34
C PHE A 26 -9.78 13.49 17.06
N PRO A 27 -8.98 13.87 18.07
CA PRO A 27 -7.82 14.76 17.88
C PRO A 27 -6.94 14.34 16.70
N SER A 28 -6.76 15.24 15.74
CA SER A 28 -6.14 14.97 14.44
C SER A 28 -4.73 14.40 14.57
N TYR A 29 -3.91 14.91 15.52
CA TYR A 29 -2.54 14.42 15.72
C TYR A 29 -2.50 12.96 16.15
N LEU A 30 -3.41 12.50 17.03
CA LEU A 30 -3.50 11.10 17.43
C LEU A 30 -4.01 10.23 16.28
N THR A 31 -5.00 10.72 15.52
CA THR A 31 -5.55 10.05 14.34
C THR A 31 -4.45 9.85 13.27
N ILE A 32 -3.63 10.87 13.03
CA ILE A 32 -2.50 10.79 12.08
C ILE A 32 -1.41 9.83 12.58
N ILE A 33 -1.13 9.81 13.89
CA ILE A 33 -0.18 8.84 14.47
C ILE A 33 -0.68 7.42 14.26
N ILE A 34 -1.96 7.13 14.52
CA ILE A 34 -2.55 5.80 14.28
C ILE A 34 -2.48 5.43 12.80
N PHE A 35 -2.73 6.39 11.91
CA PHE A 35 -2.57 6.18 10.47
C PHE A 35 -1.13 5.87 10.07
N ALA A 36 -0.15 6.59 10.64
CA ALA A 36 1.27 6.31 10.43
C ALA A 36 1.64 4.89 10.91
N ILE A 37 1.14 4.47 12.08
CA ILE A 37 1.35 3.11 12.60
C ILE A 37 0.77 2.07 11.63
N ALA A 38 -0.44 2.28 11.10
CA ALA A 38 -1.04 1.36 10.13
C ALA A 38 -0.19 1.21 8.87
N LEU A 39 0.41 2.30 8.35
CA LEU A 39 1.31 2.25 7.20
C LEU A 39 2.67 1.62 7.51
N ILE A 40 3.18 1.83 8.71
CA ILE A 40 4.42 1.17 9.17
C ILE A 40 4.21 -0.34 9.28
N LEU A 41 3.09 -0.79 9.82
CA LEU A 41 2.75 -2.21 9.89
C LEU A 41 2.69 -2.86 8.50
N ASP A 42 2.16 -2.15 7.50
CA ASP A 42 2.20 -2.57 6.09
C ASP A 42 3.63 -2.85 5.58
N ALA A 43 4.55 -1.93 5.88
CA ALA A 43 5.94 -2.11 5.50
C ALA A 43 6.62 -3.30 6.22
N PHE A 44 6.13 -3.65 7.41
CA PHE A 44 6.66 -4.76 8.21
C PHE A 44 6.11 -6.15 7.84
N ASP A 45 4.99 -6.25 7.13
CA ASP A 45 4.39 -7.54 6.75
C ASP A 45 5.38 -8.42 5.98
N GLY A 46 6.06 -7.84 4.99
CA GLY A 46 7.12 -8.50 4.25
C GLY A 46 8.32 -8.92 5.11
N TYR A 47 8.67 -8.13 6.11
CA TYR A 47 9.73 -8.48 7.07
C TYR A 47 9.31 -9.69 7.92
N PHE A 48 8.13 -9.67 8.52
CA PHE A 48 7.65 -10.77 9.37
C PHE A 48 7.56 -12.09 8.61
N ALA A 49 7.14 -12.06 7.33
CA ALA A 49 7.11 -13.24 6.50
C ALA A 49 8.51 -13.85 6.31
N VAL A 50 9.52 -13.01 6.01
CA VAL A 50 10.93 -13.45 5.85
C VAL A 50 11.52 -13.89 7.19
N TRP A 51 11.29 -13.14 8.27
CA TRP A 51 11.76 -13.44 9.61
C TRP A 51 11.28 -14.82 10.09
N GLN A 52 10.02 -15.16 9.87
CA GLN A 52 9.44 -16.45 10.24
C GLN A 52 10.07 -17.60 9.45
N ILE A 53 10.22 -17.47 8.11
CA ILE A 53 10.80 -18.52 7.26
C ILE A 53 12.30 -18.68 7.48
N SER A 54 13.01 -17.61 7.74
CA SER A 54 14.44 -17.66 8.08
C SER A 54 14.71 -18.26 9.46
N LYS A 55 13.69 -18.71 10.18
CA LYS A 55 13.76 -19.16 11.58
C LYS A 55 14.45 -18.11 12.48
N HIS A 56 14.03 -16.85 12.32
CA HIS A 56 14.50 -15.69 13.08
C HIS A 56 15.95 -15.28 12.81
N LYS A 57 16.61 -15.82 11.76
CA LYS A 57 18.00 -15.49 11.43
C LYS A 57 18.18 -14.12 10.77
N VAL A 58 17.15 -13.64 10.06
CA VAL A 58 17.18 -12.35 9.39
C VAL A 58 16.67 -11.25 10.32
N GLY A 59 17.58 -10.43 10.83
CA GLY A 59 17.23 -9.26 11.65
C GLY A 59 16.71 -8.09 10.80
N ILE A 60 15.97 -7.17 11.44
CA ILE A 60 15.37 -6.00 10.80
C ILE A 60 16.40 -5.13 10.05
N ALA A 61 17.59 -4.92 10.64
CA ALA A 61 18.64 -4.12 10.02
C ALA A 61 19.13 -4.73 8.70
N ARG A 62 19.21 -6.06 8.61
CA ARG A 62 19.62 -6.77 7.39
C ARG A 62 18.53 -6.71 6.33
N TYR A 63 17.25 -6.86 6.75
CA TYR A 63 16.12 -6.71 5.86
C TYR A 63 16.03 -5.28 5.28
N MET A 64 16.23 -4.25 6.11
CA MET A 64 16.25 -2.85 5.68
C MET A 64 17.41 -2.55 4.71
N LYS A 65 18.61 -3.08 4.96
CA LYS A 65 19.76 -2.95 4.04
C LYS A 65 19.42 -3.53 2.65
N ALA A 66 18.81 -4.70 2.62
CA ALA A 66 18.40 -5.35 1.37
C ALA A 66 17.31 -4.57 0.61
N THR A 67 16.34 -4.02 1.34
CA THR A 67 15.12 -3.46 0.73
C THR A 67 15.27 -1.96 0.42
N VAL A 68 15.95 -1.20 1.30
CA VAL A 68 16.07 0.26 1.18
C VAL A 68 17.42 0.66 0.60
N LEU A 69 18.52 0.06 1.08
CA LEU A 69 19.88 0.44 0.69
C LEU A 69 20.42 -0.33 -0.54
N ASN A 70 19.63 -1.25 -1.12
CA ASN A 70 20.01 -2.04 -2.30
C ASN A 70 21.36 -2.78 -2.16
N ASP A 71 21.71 -3.24 -0.95
CA ASP A 71 22.88 -4.11 -0.75
C ASP A 71 22.67 -5.42 -1.50
N LYS A 72 23.47 -5.68 -2.54
CA LYS A 72 23.30 -6.83 -3.45
C LYS A 72 23.29 -8.18 -2.71
N LYS A 73 24.23 -8.40 -1.78
CA LYS A 73 24.32 -9.67 -1.03
C LYS A 73 23.12 -9.88 -0.11
N ALA A 74 22.72 -8.83 0.62
CA ALA A 74 21.53 -8.89 1.47
C ALA A 74 20.27 -9.04 0.63
N HIS A 75 20.22 -8.41 -0.55
CA HIS A 75 19.08 -8.50 -1.46
C HIS A 75 18.87 -9.93 -2.00
N GLU A 76 19.93 -10.60 -2.47
CA GLU A 76 19.88 -11.98 -2.98
C GLU A 76 19.38 -12.94 -1.89
N GLU A 77 19.92 -12.86 -0.68
CA GLU A 77 19.48 -13.67 0.46
C GLU A 77 17.98 -13.44 0.78
N ILE A 78 17.56 -12.18 0.86
CA ILE A 78 16.15 -11.85 1.14
C ILE A 78 15.22 -12.32 0.03
N MET A 79 15.65 -12.26 -1.23
CA MET A 79 14.87 -12.75 -2.37
C MET A 79 14.69 -14.27 -2.34
N GLU A 80 15.71 -15.02 -1.93
CA GLU A 80 15.58 -16.47 -1.73
C GLU A 80 14.52 -16.80 -0.66
N TYR A 81 14.54 -16.09 0.47
CA TYR A 81 13.51 -16.28 1.50
C TYR A 81 12.12 -15.84 1.01
N LYS A 82 12.00 -14.75 0.27
CA LYS A 82 10.73 -14.32 -0.33
C LYS A 82 10.18 -15.37 -1.31
N HIS A 83 11.03 -16.02 -2.08
CA HIS A 83 10.62 -17.13 -2.96
C HIS A 83 10.05 -18.30 -2.14
N LYS A 84 10.74 -18.73 -1.09
CA LYS A 84 10.26 -19.77 -0.15
C LYS A 84 8.92 -19.36 0.53
N VAL A 85 8.76 -18.06 0.88
CA VAL A 85 7.47 -17.55 1.37
C VAL A 85 6.37 -17.75 0.33
N SER A 86 6.63 -17.43 -0.94
CA SER A 86 5.62 -17.51 -1.99
C SER A 86 5.19 -18.96 -2.30
N GLU A 87 6.10 -19.92 -2.15
CA GLU A 87 5.82 -21.34 -2.35
C GLU A 87 4.99 -21.94 -1.22
N THR A 88 5.28 -21.56 0.03
CA THR A 88 4.60 -22.10 1.21
C THR A 88 3.30 -21.38 1.54
N ALA A 89 3.09 -20.16 1.00
CA ALA A 89 1.98 -19.29 1.30
C ALA A 89 0.81 -19.46 0.33
N ARG A 90 -0.10 -20.41 0.60
CA ARG A 90 -1.28 -20.61 -0.26
C ARG A 90 -2.23 -19.41 -0.31
N PHE A 91 -2.45 -18.71 0.80
CA PHE A 91 -3.41 -17.61 0.93
C PHE A 91 -2.77 -16.25 1.29
N GLY A 92 -1.54 -16.22 1.83
CA GLY A 92 -0.90 -15.01 2.32
C GLY A 92 -0.88 -13.85 1.33
N PRO A 93 -0.41 -14.04 0.07
CA PRO A 93 -0.42 -12.97 -0.92
C PRO A 93 -1.82 -12.44 -1.27
N ARG A 94 -2.86 -13.27 -1.13
CA ARG A 94 -4.25 -12.85 -1.37
C ARG A 94 -4.81 -12.04 -0.20
N ILE A 95 -4.47 -12.45 1.03
CA ILE A 95 -4.86 -11.71 2.25
C ILE A 95 -4.19 -10.35 2.26
N ASP A 96 -2.92 -10.27 1.88
CA ASP A 96 -2.16 -9.03 1.77
C ASP A 96 -2.81 -8.05 0.77
N ILE A 97 -3.08 -8.51 -0.46
CA ILE A 97 -3.79 -7.70 -1.47
C ILE A 97 -5.16 -7.25 -0.95
N ALA A 98 -5.93 -8.13 -0.33
CA ALA A 98 -7.24 -7.80 0.20
C ALA A 98 -7.13 -6.74 1.31
N GLY A 99 -6.19 -6.91 2.25
CA GLY A 99 -5.91 -5.96 3.32
C GLY A 99 -5.52 -4.58 2.79
N ASP A 100 -4.64 -4.54 1.78
CA ASP A 100 -4.25 -3.30 1.11
C ASP A 100 -5.44 -2.58 0.48
N ARG A 101 -6.32 -3.34 -0.20
CA ARG A 101 -7.52 -2.76 -0.83
C ARG A 101 -8.50 -2.24 0.21
N VAL A 102 -8.75 -3.00 1.29
CA VAL A 102 -9.63 -2.55 2.38
C VAL A 102 -9.07 -1.27 3.02
N ALA A 103 -7.77 -1.24 3.32
CA ALA A 103 -7.14 -0.07 3.92
C ALA A 103 -7.25 1.16 3.00
N GLU A 104 -6.92 1.03 1.72
CA GLU A 104 -6.97 2.12 0.77
C GLU A 104 -8.42 2.60 0.51
N TYR A 105 -9.34 1.67 0.25
CA TYR A 105 -10.74 2.03 0.00
C TYR A 105 -11.40 2.66 1.21
N SER A 106 -11.10 2.21 2.43
CA SER A 106 -11.65 2.81 3.65
C SER A 106 -11.33 4.29 3.75
N MET A 107 -10.11 4.70 3.38
CA MET A 107 -9.73 6.11 3.38
C MET A 107 -10.44 6.90 2.27
N TRP A 108 -10.52 6.35 1.06
CA TRP A 108 -11.25 7.00 -0.03
C TRP A 108 -12.75 7.12 0.28
N VAL A 109 -13.37 6.07 0.82
CA VAL A 109 -14.81 6.02 1.19
C VAL A 109 -15.13 7.05 2.27
N VAL A 110 -14.34 7.13 3.35
CA VAL A 110 -14.65 8.06 4.43
C VAL A 110 -14.59 9.52 3.96
N PHE A 111 -13.58 9.90 3.15
CA PHE A 111 -13.51 11.27 2.64
C PHE A 111 -14.52 11.58 1.53
N THR A 112 -14.98 10.57 0.79
CA THR A 112 -16.11 10.70 -0.12
C THR A 112 -17.44 10.86 0.64
N TYR A 113 -17.64 10.06 1.68
CA TYR A 113 -18.80 10.18 2.57
C TYR A 113 -18.87 11.57 3.25
N LEU A 114 -17.74 12.12 3.63
CA LEU A 114 -17.61 13.47 4.20
C LEU A 114 -17.71 14.59 3.15
N HIS A 115 -18.03 14.28 1.88
CA HIS A 115 -18.14 15.22 0.77
C HIS A 115 -16.86 16.03 0.48
N ILE A 116 -15.70 15.54 0.91
CA ILE A 116 -14.39 16.16 0.63
C ILE A 116 -13.86 15.71 -0.73
N ILE A 117 -14.11 14.45 -1.10
CA ILE A 117 -13.67 13.88 -2.38
C ILE A 117 -14.92 13.57 -3.22
N PRO A 118 -14.96 13.96 -4.51
CA PRO A 118 -16.04 13.58 -5.42
C PRO A 118 -16.16 12.07 -5.58
N LEU A 119 -17.39 11.55 -5.57
CA LEU A 119 -17.68 10.11 -5.74
C LEU A 119 -17.05 9.51 -6.99
N ILE A 120 -16.97 10.28 -8.09
CA ILE A 120 -16.38 9.79 -9.34
C ILE A 120 -14.91 9.37 -9.17
N ILE A 121 -14.13 10.06 -8.34
CA ILE A 121 -12.74 9.69 -8.06
C ILE A 121 -12.67 8.32 -7.38
N LEU A 122 -13.51 8.09 -6.37
CA LEU A 122 -13.61 6.78 -5.70
C LEU A 122 -13.97 5.67 -6.70
N LEU A 123 -14.98 5.90 -7.54
CA LEU A 123 -15.42 4.91 -8.53
C LEU A 123 -14.31 4.56 -9.53
N LEU A 124 -13.58 5.55 -10.04
CA LEU A 124 -12.46 5.33 -10.94
C LEU A 124 -11.32 4.54 -10.29
N ILE A 125 -11.05 4.79 -9.00
CA ILE A 125 -10.04 4.03 -8.24
C ILE A 125 -10.48 2.57 -8.06
N ILE A 126 -11.76 2.33 -7.72
CA ILE A 126 -12.30 0.97 -7.59
C ILE A 126 -12.18 0.22 -8.93
N VAL A 127 -12.61 0.84 -10.03
CA VAL A 127 -12.52 0.26 -11.37
C VAL A 127 -11.06 -0.07 -11.70
N ARG A 128 -10.14 0.90 -11.53
CA ARG A 128 -8.71 0.70 -11.78
C ARG A 128 -8.16 -0.51 -11.00
N HIS A 129 -8.43 -0.60 -9.71
CA HIS A 129 -7.91 -1.69 -8.89
C HIS A 129 -8.52 -3.03 -9.28
N SER A 130 -9.84 -3.08 -9.50
CA SER A 130 -10.53 -4.31 -9.88
C SER A 130 -9.96 -4.89 -11.18
N PHE A 131 -9.75 -4.05 -12.20
CA PHE A 131 -9.14 -4.51 -13.46
C PHE A 131 -7.68 -4.92 -13.28
N ALA A 132 -6.88 -4.12 -12.62
CA ALA A 132 -5.46 -4.43 -12.42
C ALA A 132 -5.28 -5.74 -11.63
N ASP A 133 -6.00 -5.92 -10.52
CA ASP A 133 -5.90 -7.11 -9.68
C ASP A 133 -6.41 -8.37 -10.42
N ALA A 134 -7.48 -8.26 -11.23
CA ALA A 134 -7.98 -9.36 -12.04
C ALA A 134 -6.99 -9.78 -13.13
N MET A 135 -6.37 -8.81 -13.84
CA MET A 135 -5.46 -9.08 -14.93
C MET A 135 -4.09 -9.59 -14.46
N MET A 136 -3.57 -9.08 -13.36
CA MET A 136 -2.24 -9.44 -12.87
C MET A 136 -2.24 -10.66 -11.95
N GLY A 137 -3.35 -10.95 -11.28
CA GLY A 137 -3.49 -12.03 -10.33
C GLY A 137 -2.62 -11.86 -9.07
N ALA A 138 -2.78 -12.79 -8.11
CA ALA A 138 -2.14 -12.72 -6.79
C ALA A 138 -0.64 -13.02 -6.76
N LYS A 139 -0.01 -13.34 -7.89
CA LYS A 139 1.42 -13.69 -7.93
C LYS A 139 2.28 -12.54 -8.49
N GLY A 140 2.96 -11.83 -7.57
CA GLY A 140 4.16 -11.06 -7.88
C GLY A 140 4.06 -10.08 -9.05
N THR A 141 3.13 -9.12 -9.00
CA THR A 141 2.93 -8.09 -10.04
C THR A 141 4.25 -7.44 -10.48
N SER A 142 5.14 -7.12 -9.55
CA SER A 142 6.41 -6.46 -9.89
C SER A 142 7.39 -7.32 -10.67
N SER A 143 7.35 -8.65 -10.53
CA SER A 143 8.22 -9.58 -11.30
C SER A 143 7.76 -9.73 -12.75
N LYS A 144 6.51 -9.37 -13.05
CA LYS A 144 5.93 -9.43 -14.39
C LYS A 144 6.23 -8.19 -15.23
N MET A 145 6.71 -7.09 -14.63
CA MET A 145 7.05 -5.86 -15.34
C MET A 145 8.33 -6.03 -16.16
N LYS A 146 8.20 -6.19 -17.48
CA LYS A 146 9.33 -6.39 -18.42
C LYS A 146 9.80 -5.10 -19.05
N SER A 147 8.89 -4.19 -19.39
CA SER A 147 9.22 -2.90 -19.99
C SER A 147 10.01 -2.00 -19.02
N PRO A 148 11.08 -1.29 -19.47
CA PRO A 148 11.80 -0.33 -18.63
C PRO A 148 10.90 0.76 -18.04
N PHE A 149 9.93 1.24 -18.82
CA PHE A 149 8.97 2.26 -18.40
C PHE A 149 8.04 1.76 -17.28
N THR A 150 7.41 0.59 -17.48
CA THR A 150 6.51 0.00 -16.47
C THR A 150 7.27 -0.38 -15.21
N ARG A 151 8.53 -0.84 -15.35
CA ARG A 151 9.42 -1.13 -14.23
C ARG A 151 9.75 0.12 -13.42
N ALA A 152 10.04 1.25 -14.07
CA ALA A 152 10.35 2.51 -13.40
C ALA A 152 9.14 3.05 -12.62
N ILE A 153 7.94 3.03 -13.21
CA ILE A 153 6.71 3.58 -12.60
C ILE A 153 6.15 2.65 -11.54
N TYR A 154 6.22 1.34 -11.71
CA TYR A 154 5.53 0.41 -10.83
C TYR A 154 6.46 -0.33 -9.87
N SER A 155 7.56 -0.93 -10.37
CA SER A 155 8.37 -1.86 -9.58
C SER A 155 9.52 -1.21 -8.83
N SER A 156 9.93 0.02 -9.20
CA SER A 156 11.06 0.67 -8.53
C SER A 156 10.77 0.96 -7.06
N ASN A 157 11.77 0.78 -6.20
CA ASN A 157 11.65 1.08 -4.78
C ASN A 157 11.28 2.56 -4.55
N THR A 158 11.82 3.46 -5.37
CA THR A 158 11.50 4.89 -5.33
C THR A 158 10.03 5.15 -5.61
N SER A 159 9.45 4.53 -6.66
CA SER A 159 8.03 4.71 -6.99
C SER A 159 7.11 4.16 -5.89
N ARG A 160 7.49 3.03 -5.27
CA ARG A 160 6.73 2.47 -4.14
C ARG A 160 6.79 3.36 -2.90
N ALA A 161 7.97 3.88 -2.57
CA ALA A 161 8.12 4.83 -1.48
C ALA A 161 7.34 6.13 -1.75
N ALA A 162 7.41 6.65 -3.00
CA ALA A 162 6.73 7.87 -3.40
C ALA A 162 5.20 7.75 -3.29
N ILE A 163 4.59 6.64 -3.78
CA ILE A 163 3.14 6.46 -3.67
C ILE A 163 2.68 6.33 -2.22
N ASN A 164 3.42 5.60 -1.37
CA ASN A 164 3.07 5.45 0.04
C ASN A 164 3.22 6.77 0.81
N ALA A 165 4.29 7.54 0.54
CA ALA A 165 4.47 8.87 1.10
C ALA A 165 3.33 9.82 0.65
N LEU A 166 2.99 9.80 -0.63
CA LEU A 166 1.92 10.63 -1.17
C LEU A 166 0.55 10.25 -0.60
N LYS A 167 0.24 8.95 -0.43
CA LYS A 167 -0.96 8.48 0.27
C LYS A 167 -1.01 9.01 1.71
N PHE A 168 0.12 8.87 2.44
CA PHE A 168 0.19 9.35 3.81
C PHE A 168 -0.05 10.86 3.89
N ILE A 169 0.69 11.64 3.13
CA ILE A 169 0.58 13.11 3.12
C ILE A 169 -0.84 13.54 2.76
N THR A 170 -1.42 12.94 1.71
CA THR A 170 -2.77 13.29 1.25
C THR A 170 -3.80 13.01 2.33
N PHE A 171 -3.87 11.79 2.85
CA PHE A 171 -4.90 11.44 3.83
C PHE A 171 -4.67 12.09 5.18
N ALA A 172 -3.43 12.25 5.64
CA ALA A 172 -3.11 13.03 6.84
C ALA A 172 -3.57 14.48 6.71
N TYR A 173 -3.35 15.11 5.55
CA TYR A 173 -3.81 16.45 5.30
C TYR A 173 -5.34 16.54 5.26
N LEU A 174 -6.04 15.57 4.66
CA LEU A 174 -7.50 15.54 4.66
C LEU A 174 -8.09 15.35 6.07
N ILE A 175 -7.40 14.64 6.97
CA ILE A 175 -7.78 14.59 8.39
C ILE A 175 -7.69 16.00 9.00
N LEU A 176 -6.62 16.75 8.73
CA LEU A 176 -6.48 18.13 9.20
C LEU A 176 -7.57 19.06 8.62
N VAL A 177 -7.90 18.90 7.35
CA VAL A 177 -9.01 19.64 6.71
C VAL A 177 -10.32 19.38 7.45
N TYR A 178 -10.65 18.10 7.70
CA TYR A 178 -11.92 17.74 8.30
C TYR A 178 -12.03 18.08 9.80
N VAL A 179 -10.98 17.81 10.56
CA VAL A 179 -10.99 17.97 12.03
C VAL A 179 -10.64 19.40 12.44
N ASN A 180 -9.68 20.04 11.77
CA ASN A 180 -9.11 21.32 12.15
C ASN A 180 -9.46 22.47 11.18
N SER A 181 -10.30 22.21 10.17
CA SER A 181 -10.71 23.23 9.17
C SER A 181 -9.53 23.86 8.39
N TYR A 182 -8.51 23.06 8.07
CA TYR A 182 -7.40 23.52 7.22
C TYR A 182 -7.88 23.83 5.80
N PRO A 183 -7.13 24.63 5.01
CA PRO A 183 -7.53 25.02 3.65
C PRO A 183 -7.74 23.82 2.73
N ILE A 184 -8.95 23.65 2.20
CA ILE A 184 -9.32 22.50 1.35
C ILE A 184 -8.58 22.50 0.00
N LEU A 185 -8.16 23.66 -0.52
CA LEU A 185 -7.51 23.76 -1.82
C LEU A 185 -6.24 22.90 -1.91
N ILE A 186 -5.41 22.92 -0.86
CA ILE A 186 -4.21 22.07 -0.79
C ILE A 186 -4.61 20.60 -0.80
N GLY A 187 -5.70 20.24 -0.11
CA GLY A 187 -6.27 18.89 -0.15
C GLY A 187 -6.62 18.45 -1.57
N TYR A 188 -7.27 19.30 -2.36
CA TYR A 188 -7.61 18.98 -3.75
C TYR A 188 -6.37 18.78 -4.63
N VAL A 189 -5.33 19.60 -4.46
CA VAL A 189 -4.05 19.42 -5.18
C VAL A 189 -3.42 18.06 -4.84
N LEU A 190 -3.37 17.71 -3.54
CA LEU A 190 -2.82 16.43 -3.08
C LEU A 190 -3.64 15.24 -3.59
N VAL A 191 -4.98 15.32 -3.53
CA VAL A 191 -5.88 14.30 -4.08
C VAL A 191 -5.68 14.14 -5.58
N GLY A 192 -5.58 15.24 -6.33
CA GLY A 192 -5.31 15.22 -7.78
C GLY A 192 -3.97 14.56 -8.12
N ALA A 193 -2.91 14.89 -7.39
CA ALA A 193 -1.59 14.29 -7.56
C ALA A 193 -1.62 12.78 -7.24
N LEU A 194 -2.22 12.39 -6.13
CA LEU A 194 -2.36 10.99 -5.72
C LEU A 194 -3.19 10.20 -6.74
N PHE A 195 -4.33 10.72 -7.14
CA PHE A 195 -5.20 10.10 -8.13
C PHE A 195 -4.48 9.87 -9.47
N THR A 196 -3.81 10.91 -9.99
CA THR A 196 -3.03 10.81 -11.23
C THR A 196 -1.95 9.73 -11.12
N PHE A 197 -1.23 9.68 -10.01
CA PHE A 197 -0.19 8.67 -9.81
C PHE A 197 -0.76 7.26 -9.72
N ILE A 198 -1.89 7.06 -9.02
CA ILE A 198 -2.60 5.77 -8.97
C ILE A 198 -3.02 5.33 -10.37
N MET A 199 -3.59 6.24 -11.18
CA MET A 199 -4.05 5.93 -12.54
C MET A 199 -2.88 5.58 -13.46
N LEU A 200 -1.77 6.31 -13.42
CA LEU A 200 -0.56 5.99 -14.19
C LEU A 200 0.00 4.61 -13.85
N ARG A 201 0.05 4.26 -12.56
CA ARG A 201 0.48 2.92 -12.13
C ARG A 201 -0.46 1.83 -12.63
N GLY A 202 -1.77 2.06 -12.57
CA GLY A 202 -2.77 1.12 -13.10
C GLY A 202 -2.68 0.93 -14.61
N ALA A 203 -2.49 2.02 -15.36
CA ALA A 203 -2.27 1.95 -16.80
C ALA A 203 -1.01 1.13 -17.15
N ALA A 204 0.08 1.30 -16.39
CA ALA A 204 1.30 0.52 -16.55
C ALA A 204 1.06 -0.99 -16.31
N GLU A 205 0.27 -1.36 -15.29
CA GLU A 205 -0.10 -2.75 -15.00
C GLU A 205 -0.92 -3.37 -16.13
N ILE A 206 -1.95 -2.68 -16.59
CA ILE A 206 -2.84 -3.15 -17.68
C ILE A 206 -2.06 -3.28 -18.99
N TYR A 207 -1.23 -2.28 -19.32
CA TYR A 207 -0.38 -2.31 -20.52
C TYR A 207 0.55 -3.53 -20.54
N GLU A 208 1.25 -3.80 -19.43
CA GLU A 208 2.18 -4.93 -19.34
C GLU A 208 1.44 -6.27 -19.40
N SER A 209 0.27 -6.37 -18.75
CA SER A 209 -0.57 -7.57 -18.80
C SER A 209 -1.05 -7.88 -20.22
N ALA A 210 -1.49 -6.85 -20.95
CA ALA A 210 -1.94 -7.01 -22.34
C ALA A 210 -0.79 -7.43 -23.29
N LYS A 211 0.46 -7.05 -22.99
CA LYS A 211 1.62 -7.41 -23.80
C LYS A 211 2.18 -8.80 -23.49
N SER A 212 1.85 -9.36 -22.34
CA SER A 212 2.38 -10.65 -21.88
C SER A 212 1.50 -11.85 -22.25
N GLN A 213 0.38 -11.61 -22.89
CA GLN A 213 -0.47 -12.62 -23.55
C GLN A 213 -0.02 -12.81 -24.99
#